data_ca994e936ebdc021a3d6ab4ba8d355b4
#
_entry.id   ca994e936ebdc021a3d6ab4ba8d355b4
#
_cell.length_a   1.000
_cell.length_b   1.000
_cell.length_c   1.000
_cell.angle_alpha   90.00
_cell.angle_beta   90.00
_cell.angle_gamma   90.00
#
_symmetry.space_group_name_H-M   'P 1'
#
loop_
_entity.id
_entity.type
_entity.pdbx_description
1 polymer ?
#
loop_
_entity_poly.entity_id
_entity_poly.type
_entity_poly.pdbx_seq_one_letter_code
_entity_poly.pdbx_strand_id
1 'polypeptide(L)'
;MENRNRIVVKVGTNVLTKADGTLDKPIFRQVAVQLVRLIEKGWNPILVSSGAVGAGKSILPNCEIKDEAIRRQVLSSVGQASLMKRYYELFREYDIICAQVLTTKEDFAPGDHYQNMINCFEGLLSQNIVPIVNENDVVSLTELMFTDNDELAGLTAQLVGAEKLIILSNIDGLFTGLPGTEGSELISVVHPNDDSLKVHISKDKSNQGRGGMQSKFHIAMLSASNGIETYIANGKHENVILDIMSGKDIGTRFLVNEEIKTS
;
A
#
# COMPACT_ATOMS: atom_id res chain seq x y z
N MET A 1 -0.97 -6.40 -24.41
CA MET A 1 0.12 -6.01 -23.49
C MET A 1 0.73 -7.28 -22.95
N GLU A 2 2.05 -7.48 -23.12
CA GLU A 2 2.71 -8.65 -22.54
C GLU A 2 2.52 -8.61 -21.02
N ASN A 3 2.11 -9.74 -20.46
CA ASN A 3 1.88 -9.93 -19.03
C ASN A 3 3.23 -9.76 -18.32
N ARG A 4 3.45 -8.61 -17.66
CA ARG A 4 4.77 -8.22 -17.15
C ARG A 4 4.88 -8.39 -15.64
N ASN A 5 4.36 -9.48 -15.06
CA ASN A 5 4.56 -9.81 -13.63
C ASN A 5 4.57 -8.55 -12.72
N ARG A 6 3.50 -7.74 -12.73
CA ARG A 6 3.40 -6.52 -11.93
C ARG A 6 2.80 -6.82 -10.58
N ILE A 7 3.40 -6.23 -9.55
CA ILE A 7 2.90 -6.35 -8.18
C ILE A 7 2.89 -4.99 -7.50
N VAL A 8 1.78 -4.66 -6.86
CA VAL A 8 1.69 -3.49 -6.00
C VAL A 8 1.84 -3.92 -4.56
N VAL A 9 2.77 -3.29 -3.84
CA VAL A 9 2.97 -3.49 -2.41
C VAL A 9 2.64 -2.19 -1.70
N LYS A 10 1.65 -2.22 -0.82
CA LYS A 10 1.28 -1.06 0.01
C LYS A 10 1.81 -1.25 1.42
N VAL A 11 2.46 -0.20 1.95
CA VAL A 11 2.96 -0.21 3.33
C VAL A 11 2.29 0.89 4.13
N GLY A 12 1.58 0.49 5.19
CA GLY A 12 0.85 1.41 6.08
C GLY A 12 1.77 2.18 7.04
N THR A 13 1.29 3.33 7.53
CA THR A 13 2.02 4.17 8.49
C THR A 13 2.44 3.39 9.73
N ASN A 14 1.53 2.60 10.32
CA ASN A 14 1.80 1.83 11.54
C ASN A 14 2.82 0.69 11.34
N VAL A 15 3.10 0.31 10.10
CA VAL A 15 4.20 -0.61 9.76
C VAL A 15 5.52 0.15 9.71
N LEU A 16 5.52 1.33 9.08
CA LEU A 16 6.72 2.15 8.85
C LEU A 16 7.15 2.99 10.05
N THR A 17 6.32 3.06 11.10
CA THR A 17 6.63 3.87 12.29
C THR A 17 6.68 3.01 13.55
N LYS A 18 7.52 3.45 14.49
CA LYS A 18 7.56 2.96 15.86
C LYS A 18 6.41 3.52 16.68
N ALA A 19 6.26 3.05 17.93
CA ALA A 19 5.24 3.53 18.86
C ALA A 19 5.37 5.03 19.18
N ASP A 20 6.60 5.59 19.12
CA ASP A 20 6.89 7.01 19.31
C ASP A 20 6.59 7.87 18.07
N GLY A 21 6.10 7.26 16.99
CA GLY A 21 5.78 7.91 15.70
C GLY A 21 6.99 8.16 14.80
N THR A 22 8.21 7.80 15.23
CA THR A 22 9.40 7.91 14.39
C THR A 22 9.47 6.80 13.35
N LEU A 23 10.19 7.02 12.24
CA LEU A 23 10.35 6.03 11.19
C LEU A 23 11.15 4.81 11.68
N ASP A 24 10.63 3.62 11.39
CA ASP A 24 11.27 2.34 11.70
C ASP A 24 12.25 1.95 10.59
N LYS A 25 13.51 2.33 10.75
CA LYS A 25 14.58 2.09 9.76
C LYS A 25 14.76 0.60 9.37
N PRO A 26 14.75 -0.36 10.31
CA PRO A 26 14.76 -1.80 10.00
C PRO A 26 13.64 -2.21 9.05
N ILE A 27 12.42 -1.77 9.29
CA ILE A 27 11.26 -2.11 8.43
C ILE A 27 11.42 -1.53 7.02
N PHE A 28 11.89 -0.28 6.89
CA PHE A 28 12.20 0.29 5.57
C PHE A 28 13.18 -0.58 4.78
N ARG A 29 14.27 -1.00 5.45
CA ARG A 29 15.25 -1.90 4.83
C ARG A 29 14.65 -3.24 4.45
N GLN A 30 13.88 -3.84 5.35
CA GLN A 30 13.20 -5.11 5.12
C GLN A 30 12.30 -5.05 3.89
N VAL A 31 11.47 -4.00 3.76
CA VAL A 31 10.60 -3.81 2.60
C VAL A 31 11.43 -3.64 1.33
N ALA A 32 12.42 -2.73 1.33
CA ALA A 32 13.24 -2.46 0.15
C ALA A 32 13.98 -3.73 -0.33
N VAL A 33 14.59 -4.48 0.58
CA VAL A 33 15.30 -5.73 0.24
C VAL A 33 14.36 -6.76 -0.39
N GLN A 34 13.14 -6.91 0.14
CA GLN A 34 12.17 -7.84 -0.44
C GLN A 34 11.73 -7.41 -1.85
N LEU A 35 11.55 -6.11 -2.11
CA LEU A 35 11.25 -5.61 -3.46
C LEU A 35 12.42 -5.85 -4.42
N VAL A 36 13.66 -5.64 -3.97
CA VAL A 36 14.87 -5.99 -4.75
C VAL A 36 14.86 -7.47 -5.13
N ARG A 37 14.56 -8.36 -4.19
CA ARG A 37 14.46 -9.81 -4.46
C ARG A 37 13.34 -10.17 -5.43
N LEU A 38 12.25 -9.41 -5.45
CA LEU A 38 11.20 -9.57 -6.45
C LEU A 38 11.70 -9.17 -7.85
N ILE A 39 12.44 -8.07 -7.96
CA ILE A 39 13.05 -7.64 -9.24
C ILE A 39 14.00 -8.72 -9.77
N GLU A 40 14.86 -9.28 -8.92
CA GLU A 40 15.75 -10.38 -9.28
C GLU A 40 15.02 -11.63 -9.81
N LYS A 41 13.75 -11.81 -9.38
CA LYS A 41 12.86 -12.89 -9.84
C LYS A 41 12.01 -12.51 -11.07
N GLY A 42 12.24 -11.36 -11.67
CA GLY A 42 11.54 -10.88 -12.87
C GLY A 42 10.19 -10.22 -12.60
N TRP A 43 9.90 -9.81 -11.35
CA TRP A 43 8.73 -9.02 -11.01
C TRP A 43 9.02 -7.53 -11.18
N ASN A 44 7.97 -6.76 -11.49
CA ASN A 44 7.98 -5.30 -11.55
C ASN A 44 7.20 -4.73 -10.36
N PRO A 45 7.86 -4.49 -9.21
CA PRO A 45 7.19 -3.98 -8.03
C PRO A 45 6.90 -2.49 -8.13
N ILE A 46 5.71 -2.09 -7.69
CA ILE A 46 5.29 -0.72 -7.43
C ILE A 46 5.04 -0.61 -5.93
N LEU A 47 5.64 0.39 -5.29
CA LEU A 47 5.49 0.61 -3.85
C LEU A 47 4.52 1.76 -3.58
N VAL A 48 3.42 1.50 -2.88
CA VAL A 48 2.55 2.56 -2.33
C VAL A 48 2.93 2.76 -0.86
N SER A 49 3.56 3.90 -0.56
CA SER A 49 4.14 4.14 0.77
C SER A 49 3.40 5.23 1.52
N SER A 50 2.96 4.90 2.72
CA SER A 50 2.52 5.88 3.73
C SER A 50 3.71 6.44 4.51
N GLY A 51 3.42 7.31 5.50
CA GLY A 51 4.42 7.73 6.49
C GLY A 51 5.00 9.13 6.28
N ALA A 52 4.62 9.86 5.22
CA ALA A 52 5.11 11.21 4.98
C ALA A 52 4.81 12.16 6.15
N VAL A 53 3.57 12.21 6.63
CA VAL A 53 3.19 13.04 7.80
C VAL A 53 3.96 12.63 9.05
N GLY A 54 4.14 11.32 9.29
CA GLY A 54 4.93 10.80 10.42
C GLY A 54 6.40 11.21 10.34
N ALA A 55 7.00 11.11 9.15
CA ALA A 55 8.36 11.59 8.91
C ALA A 55 8.48 13.11 9.15
N GLY A 56 7.50 13.88 8.72
CA GLY A 56 7.44 15.31 8.95
C GLY A 56 7.34 15.66 10.44
N LYS A 57 6.51 14.95 11.20
CA LYS A 57 6.43 15.12 12.66
C LYS A 57 7.77 14.87 13.35
N SER A 58 8.54 13.89 12.89
CA SER A 58 9.88 13.62 13.43
C SER A 58 10.88 14.74 13.14
N ILE A 59 10.69 15.51 12.06
CA ILE A 59 11.57 16.63 11.65
C ILE A 59 11.10 17.95 12.29
N LEU A 60 9.78 18.14 12.38
CA LEU A 60 9.12 19.32 12.93
C LEU A 60 8.21 18.91 14.11
N PRO A 61 8.80 18.50 15.27
CA PRO A 61 8.02 17.99 16.41
C PRO A 61 7.11 19.07 17.01
N ASN A 62 7.50 20.34 16.92
CA ASN A 62 6.78 21.49 17.49
C ASN A 62 6.10 22.31 16.37
N CYS A 63 5.40 21.66 15.45
CA CYS A 63 4.64 22.37 14.42
C CYS A 63 3.42 23.04 15.06
N GLU A 64 3.45 24.37 15.23
CA GLU A 64 2.43 25.17 15.94
C GLU A 64 1.22 25.56 15.06
N ILE A 65 1.15 25.06 13.83
CA ILE A 65 0.03 25.32 12.91
C ILE A 65 -1.25 24.73 13.51
N LYS A 66 -2.24 25.58 13.79
CA LYS A 66 -3.50 25.20 14.43
C LYS A 66 -4.46 24.51 13.46
N ASP A 67 -4.48 24.96 12.22
CA ASP A 67 -5.30 24.36 11.18
C ASP A 67 -4.77 22.96 10.85
N GLU A 68 -5.59 21.96 11.03
CA GLU A 68 -5.20 20.54 10.87
C GLU A 68 -4.85 20.21 9.42
N ALA A 69 -5.57 20.79 8.44
CA ALA A 69 -5.33 20.55 7.03
C ALA A 69 -3.99 21.16 6.61
N ILE A 70 -3.75 22.42 6.97
CA ILE A 70 -2.50 23.12 6.68
C ILE A 70 -1.34 22.43 7.41
N ARG A 71 -1.53 22.05 8.66
CA ARG A 71 -0.52 21.32 9.43
C ARG A 71 -0.15 20.01 8.76
N ARG A 72 -1.12 19.26 8.28
CA ARG A 72 -0.90 18.02 7.53
C ARG A 72 -0.13 18.28 6.24
N GLN A 73 -0.52 19.29 5.44
CA GLN A 73 0.17 19.67 4.21
C GLN A 73 1.66 19.99 4.46
N VAL A 74 1.95 20.81 5.48
CA VAL A 74 3.32 21.16 5.83
C VAL A 74 4.13 19.95 6.30
N LEU A 75 3.56 19.14 7.18
CA LEU A 75 4.22 17.94 7.68
C LEU A 75 4.46 16.91 6.57
N SER A 76 3.50 16.69 5.68
CA SER A 76 3.68 15.77 4.56
C SER A 76 4.73 16.27 3.58
N SER A 77 4.75 17.56 3.26
CA SER A 77 5.76 18.17 2.37
C SER A 77 7.19 17.96 2.87
N VAL A 78 7.43 18.26 4.15
CA VAL A 78 8.74 18.05 4.77
C VAL A 78 9.07 16.56 4.88
N GLY A 79 8.10 15.76 5.28
CA GLY A 79 8.29 14.34 5.51
C GLY A 79 8.44 13.53 4.22
N GLN A 80 7.77 13.92 3.14
CA GLN A 80 7.88 13.24 1.85
C GLN A 80 9.30 13.28 1.30
N ALA A 81 10.00 14.41 1.43
CA ALA A 81 11.39 14.52 1.03
C ALA A 81 12.29 13.55 1.82
N SER A 82 12.08 13.44 3.14
CA SER A 82 12.81 12.51 4.00
C SER A 82 12.50 11.04 3.68
N LEU A 83 11.23 10.73 3.41
CA LEU A 83 10.76 9.41 3.01
C LEU A 83 11.45 8.96 1.73
N MET A 84 11.42 9.80 0.69
CA MET A 84 12.04 9.51 -0.60
C MET A 84 13.55 9.36 -0.50
N LYS A 85 14.23 10.26 0.25
CA LYS A 85 15.67 10.14 0.50
C LYS A 85 16.02 8.75 1.05
N ARG A 86 15.23 8.24 2.00
CA ARG A 86 15.47 6.93 2.61
C ARG A 86 15.30 5.78 1.63
N TYR A 87 14.23 5.78 0.83
CA TYR A 87 14.05 4.76 -0.21
C TYR A 87 15.16 4.83 -1.25
N TYR A 88 15.52 6.04 -1.69
CA TYR A 88 16.60 6.24 -2.64
C TYR A 88 17.93 5.66 -2.14
N GLU A 89 18.31 5.95 -0.88
CA GLU A 89 19.52 5.42 -0.26
C GLU A 89 19.51 3.88 -0.21
N LEU A 90 18.37 3.27 0.15
CA LEU A 90 18.24 1.82 0.26
C LEU A 90 18.30 1.11 -1.11
N PHE A 91 17.57 1.60 -2.11
CA PHE A 91 17.59 1.00 -3.45
C PHE A 91 18.92 1.17 -4.15
N ARG A 92 19.60 2.30 -3.89
CA ARG A 92 20.94 2.55 -4.44
C ARG A 92 21.99 1.54 -3.97
N GLU A 93 21.85 0.96 -2.77
CA GLU A 93 22.74 -0.11 -2.28
C GLU A 93 22.71 -1.35 -3.21
N TYR A 94 21.69 -1.48 -4.04
CA TYR A 94 21.48 -2.59 -4.99
C TYR A 94 21.47 -2.14 -6.45
N ASP A 95 22.00 -0.94 -6.74
CA ASP A 95 22.01 -0.32 -8.08
C ASP A 95 20.64 -0.20 -8.74
N ILE A 96 19.57 -0.09 -7.92
CA ILE A 96 18.18 0.09 -8.37
C ILE A 96 17.81 1.56 -8.27
N ILE A 97 17.18 2.07 -9.34
CA ILE A 97 16.63 3.42 -9.38
C ILE A 97 15.17 3.34 -8.90
N CYS A 98 14.78 4.29 -8.06
CA CYS A 98 13.36 4.50 -7.72
C CYS A 98 12.93 5.92 -8.10
N ALA A 99 11.64 6.08 -8.39
CA ALA A 99 11.05 7.35 -8.78
C ALA A 99 9.85 7.67 -7.90
N GLN A 100 9.71 8.95 -7.53
CA GLN A 100 8.53 9.44 -6.83
C GLN A 100 7.37 9.67 -7.82
N VAL A 101 6.19 9.17 -7.46
CA VAL A 101 4.92 9.45 -8.14
C VAL A 101 3.93 9.96 -7.10
N LEU A 102 3.56 11.25 -7.18
CA LEU A 102 2.54 11.83 -6.32
C LEU A 102 1.26 11.99 -7.11
N THR A 103 0.15 11.51 -6.53
CA THR A 103 -1.16 11.49 -7.20
C THR A 103 -2.24 12.05 -6.30
N THR A 104 -3.30 12.51 -6.95
CA THR A 104 -4.60 12.84 -6.33
C THR A 104 -5.65 11.83 -6.81
N LYS A 105 -6.80 11.80 -6.17
CA LYS A 105 -7.91 10.94 -6.58
C LYS A 105 -8.42 11.27 -7.99
N GLU A 106 -8.34 12.54 -8.37
CA GLU A 106 -8.76 13.01 -9.72
C GLU A 106 -7.92 12.40 -10.84
N ASP A 107 -6.64 12.10 -10.59
CA ASP A 107 -5.74 11.52 -11.58
C ASP A 107 -6.18 10.11 -12.02
N PHE A 108 -7.02 9.44 -11.21
CA PHE A 108 -7.60 8.13 -11.52
C PHE A 108 -8.97 8.22 -12.21
N ALA A 109 -9.51 9.42 -12.41
CA ALA A 109 -10.73 9.61 -13.19
C ALA A 109 -10.42 9.44 -14.69
N PRO A 110 -11.37 8.90 -15.51
CA PRO A 110 -11.18 8.80 -16.94
C PRO A 110 -10.87 10.16 -17.60
N GLY A 111 -9.77 10.22 -18.35
CA GLY A 111 -9.34 11.45 -19.04
C GLY A 111 -7.83 11.48 -19.31
N ASP A 112 -7.34 12.67 -19.70
CA ASP A 112 -5.93 12.85 -20.06
C ASP A 112 -4.96 12.58 -18.91
N HIS A 113 -5.32 12.94 -17.68
CA HIS A 113 -4.52 12.67 -16.48
C HIS A 113 -4.32 11.17 -16.29
N TYR A 114 -5.40 10.39 -16.39
CA TYR A 114 -5.35 8.93 -16.30
C TYR A 114 -4.42 8.31 -17.34
N GLN A 115 -4.55 8.76 -18.61
CA GLN A 115 -3.69 8.26 -19.68
C GLN A 115 -2.22 8.66 -19.49
N ASN A 116 -1.97 9.89 -19.03
CA ASN A 116 -0.61 10.35 -18.72
C ASN A 116 0.02 9.55 -17.59
N MET A 117 -0.76 9.16 -16.55
CA MET A 117 -0.28 8.28 -15.50
C MET A 117 0.09 6.90 -16.04
N ILE A 118 -0.77 6.28 -16.84
CA ILE A 118 -0.44 4.99 -17.50
C ILE A 118 0.89 5.10 -18.23
N ASN A 119 1.05 6.12 -19.08
CA ASN A 119 2.26 6.33 -19.87
C ASN A 119 3.51 6.51 -18.97
N CYS A 120 3.37 7.24 -17.87
CA CYS A 120 4.44 7.43 -16.90
C CYS A 120 4.85 6.10 -16.24
N PHE A 121 3.88 5.33 -15.73
CA PHE A 121 4.16 4.01 -15.12
C PHE A 121 4.80 3.05 -16.14
N GLU A 122 4.27 2.97 -17.36
CA GLU A 122 4.86 2.15 -18.43
C GLU A 122 6.32 2.56 -18.71
N GLY A 123 6.58 3.87 -18.80
CA GLY A 123 7.91 4.41 -18.98
C GLY A 123 8.87 4.02 -17.87
N LEU A 124 8.47 4.20 -16.60
CA LEU A 124 9.29 3.84 -15.45
C LEU A 124 9.58 2.33 -15.39
N LEU A 125 8.55 1.50 -15.53
CA LEU A 125 8.68 0.05 -15.46
C LEU A 125 9.52 -0.51 -16.62
N SER A 126 9.42 0.08 -17.83
CA SER A 126 10.23 -0.32 -18.99
C SER A 126 11.74 -0.08 -18.78
N GLN A 127 12.10 0.84 -17.90
CA GLN A 127 13.47 1.16 -17.51
C GLN A 127 13.90 0.46 -16.20
N ASN A 128 13.13 -0.48 -15.69
CA ASN A 128 13.34 -1.16 -14.40
C ASN A 128 13.47 -0.17 -13.23
N ILE A 129 12.76 0.96 -13.29
CA ILE A 129 12.69 1.95 -12.22
C ILE A 129 11.51 1.60 -11.31
N VAL A 130 11.73 1.55 -10.01
CA VAL A 130 10.68 1.26 -9.01
C VAL A 130 9.86 2.52 -8.72
N PRO A 131 8.57 2.58 -9.11
CA PRO A 131 7.71 3.69 -8.72
C PRO A 131 7.40 3.63 -7.23
N ILE A 132 7.57 4.75 -6.52
CA ILE A 132 7.15 4.95 -5.13
C ILE A 132 6.01 5.95 -5.16
N VAL A 133 4.81 5.45 -4.93
CA VAL A 133 3.55 6.19 -5.05
C VAL A 133 3.10 6.67 -3.68
N ASN A 134 2.64 7.89 -3.61
CA ASN A 134 1.95 8.43 -2.42
C ASN A 134 0.91 9.48 -2.84
N GLU A 135 -0.01 9.80 -1.92
CA GLU A 135 -0.94 10.92 -2.10
C GLU A 135 -0.17 12.25 -2.19
N ASN A 136 -0.62 13.14 -3.07
CA ASN A 136 -0.16 14.52 -3.12
C ASN A 136 -0.90 15.36 -2.08
N ASP A 137 -0.52 15.20 -0.81
CA ASP A 137 -1.15 15.88 0.33
C ASP A 137 -1.14 17.43 0.22
N VAL A 138 -0.32 18.00 -0.66
CA VAL A 138 -0.20 19.47 -0.81
C VAL A 138 -1.40 20.05 -1.54
N VAL A 139 -1.88 19.35 -2.55
CA VAL A 139 -2.97 19.84 -3.43
C VAL A 139 -4.27 19.08 -3.25
N SER A 140 -4.26 17.95 -2.54
CA SER A 140 -5.47 17.17 -2.24
C SER A 140 -6.39 17.99 -1.33
N LEU A 141 -7.54 18.39 -1.85
CA LEU A 141 -8.61 19.02 -1.07
C LEU A 141 -9.38 17.93 -0.32
N THR A 142 -9.98 18.29 0.80
CA THR A 142 -10.65 17.33 1.72
C THR A 142 -11.67 16.43 1.03
N GLU A 143 -12.35 16.95 0.00
CA GLU A 143 -13.37 16.23 -0.78
C GLU A 143 -12.76 15.29 -1.85
N LEU A 144 -11.51 15.52 -2.25
CA LEU A 144 -10.79 14.82 -3.31
C LEU A 144 -9.65 13.95 -2.77
N MET A 145 -9.56 13.82 -1.46
CA MET A 145 -8.56 12.97 -0.83
C MET A 145 -8.95 11.49 -0.97
N PHE A 146 -7.93 10.65 -1.08
CA PHE A 146 -8.16 9.22 -0.85
C PHE A 146 -8.65 9.00 0.58
N THR A 147 -9.52 8.03 0.76
CA THR A 147 -9.94 7.59 2.12
C THR A 147 -8.69 7.21 2.92
N ASP A 148 -7.79 6.48 2.26
CA ASP A 148 -6.48 6.11 2.77
C ASP A 148 -5.57 5.60 1.63
N ASN A 149 -4.33 5.23 1.95
CA ASN A 149 -3.41 4.67 0.96
C ASN A 149 -3.76 3.22 0.53
N ASP A 150 -4.75 2.56 1.15
CA ASP A 150 -5.25 1.27 0.67
C ASP A 150 -6.09 1.49 -0.61
N GLU A 151 -6.94 2.54 -0.63
CA GLU A 151 -7.68 2.97 -1.83
C GLU A 151 -6.69 3.35 -2.96
N LEU A 152 -5.68 4.16 -2.66
CA LEU A 152 -4.64 4.53 -3.62
C LEU A 152 -3.94 3.28 -4.19
N ALA A 153 -3.64 2.29 -3.35
CA ALA A 153 -2.98 1.07 -3.78
C ALA A 153 -3.87 0.21 -4.69
N GLY A 154 -5.16 0.09 -4.37
CA GLY A 154 -6.14 -0.61 -5.22
C GLY A 154 -6.26 0.04 -6.59
N LEU A 155 -6.41 1.37 -6.63
CA LEU A 155 -6.49 2.14 -7.88
C LEU A 155 -5.19 2.06 -8.69
N THR A 156 -4.03 2.14 -8.01
CA THR A 156 -2.72 1.96 -8.67
C THR A 156 -2.60 0.55 -9.26
N ALA A 157 -3.00 -0.49 -8.51
CA ALA A 157 -2.94 -1.87 -8.98
C ALA A 157 -3.81 -2.09 -10.23
N GLN A 158 -4.99 -1.50 -10.25
CA GLN A 158 -5.89 -1.54 -11.40
C GLN A 158 -5.30 -0.78 -12.60
N LEU A 159 -4.79 0.45 -12.39
CA LEU A 159 -4.22 1.29 -13.44
C LEU A 159 -3.02 0.62 -14.13
N VAL A 160 -2.14 -0.03 -13.35
CA VAL A 160 -0.95 -0.69 -13.91
C VAL A 160 -1.22 -2.13 -14.37
N GLY A 161 -2.44 -2.66 -14.23
CA GLY A 161 -2.75 -4.05 -14.55
C GLY A 161 -1.91 -5.02 -13.72
N ALA A 162 -1.84 -4.82 -12.40
CA ALA A 162 -1.08 -5.67 -11.52
C ALA A 162 -1.73 -7.06 -11.38
N GLU A 163 -0.92 -8.11 -11.29
CA GLU A 163 -1.39 -9.46 -11.00
C GLU A 163 -1.71 -9.63 -9.51
N LYS A 164 -0.97 -8.91 -8.66
CA LYS A 164 -1.07 -9.03 -7.21
C LYS A 164 -1.03 -7.67 -6.52
N LEU A 165 -1.79 -7.57 -5.43
CA LEU A 165 -1.76 -6.47 -4.47
C LEU A 165 -1.46 -7.03 -3.08
N ILE A 166 -0.40 -6.56 -2.42
CA ILE A 166 -0.10 -6.89 -1.03
C ILE A 166 -0.28 -5.65 -0.17
N ILE A 167 -1.24 -5.70 0.76
CA ILE A 167 -1.52 -4.64 1.72
C ILE A 167 -0.86 -5.02 3.06
N LEU A 168 0.28 -4.38 3.35
CA LEU A 168 0.98 -4.57 4.61
C LEU A 168 0.37 -3.71 5.71
N SER A 169 -0.04 -4.35 6.79
CA SER A 169 -0.65 -3.80 7.98
C SER A 169 0.17 -4.15 9.23
N ASN A 170 -0.26 -3.69 10.40
CA ASN A 170 0.33 -4.06 11.69
C ASN A 170 -0.37 -5.23 12.37
N ILE A 171 -1.27 -5.91 11.67
CA ILE A 171 -1.97 -7.12 12.11
C ILE A 171 -1.83 -8.23 11.07
N ASP A 172 -1.96 -9.47 11.51
CA ASP A 172 -1.63 -10.66 10.70
C ASP A 172 -2.58 -10.89 9.52
N GLY A 173 -3.76 -10.28 9.51
CA GLY A 173 -4.77 -10.41 8.46
C GLY A 173 -6.15 -10.06 9.00
N LEU A 174 -7.19 -10.63 8.38
CA LEU A 174 -8.57 -10.54 8.87
C LEU A 174 -8.81 -11.59 9.94
N PHE A 175 -9.61 -11.23 10.94
CA PHE A 175 -10.04 -12.13 12.01
C PHE A 175 -11.56 -12.21 12.07
N THR A 176 -12.07 -13.33 12.57
CA THR A 176 -13.50 -13.55 12.83
C THR A 176 -14.03 -12.69 13.96
N GLY A 177 -13.16 -12.07 14.75
CA GLY A 177 -13.45 -11.16 15.86
C GLY A 177 -12.24 -10.28 16.15
N LEU A 178 -12.22 -9.63 17.33
CA LEU A 178 -11.08 -8.81 17.74
C LEU A 178 -9.83 -9.68 17.92
N PRO A 179 -8.69 -9.36 17.28
CA PRO A 179 -7.48 -10.13 17.43
C PRO A 179 -7.05 -10.29 18.90
N GLY A 180 -6.75 -11.52 19.31
CA GLY A 180 -6.35 -11.85 20.70
C GLY A 180 -7.50 -12.09 21.68
N THR A 181 -8.76 -12.02 21.22
CA THR A 181 -9.92 -12.44 22.04
C THR A 181 -10.23 -13.92 21.84
N GLU A 182 -10.81 -14.55 22.86
CA GLU A 182 -11.20 -15.97 22.80
C GLU A 182 -12.20 -16.23 21.66
N GLY A 183 -11.92 -17.24 20.84
CA GLY A 183 -12.73 -17.60 19.67
C GLY A 183 -12.48 -16.75 18.42
N SER A 184 -11.53 -15.79 18.45
CA SER A 184 -11.11 -15.04 17.27
C SER A 184 -10.04 -15.79 16.50
N GLU A 185 -10.32 -16.14 15.26
CA GLU A 185 -9.42 -16.89 14.37
C GLU A 185 -9.04 -16.06 13.15
N LEU A 186 -7.81 -16.27 12.65
CA LEU A 186 -7.35 -15.66 11.41
C LEU A 186 -8.08 -16.29 10.22
N ILE A 187 -8.64 -15.45 9.35
CA ILE A 187 -9.25 -15.85 8.09
C ILE A 187 -8.14 -15.92 7.05
N SER A 188 -7.72 -17.14 6.70
CA SER A 188 -6.61 -17.32 5.74
C SER A 188 -7.02 -17.06 4.29
N VAL A 189 -8.28 -17.37 3.92
CA VAL A 189 -8.78 -17.24 2.54
C VAL A 189 -10.15 -16.59 2.53
N VAL A 190 -10.34 -15.65 1.62
CA VAL A 190 -11.63 -15.02 1.31
C VAL A 190 -11.99 -15.36 -0.13
N HIS A 191 -13.17 -15.97 -0.31
CA HIS A 191 -13.69 -16.31 -1.64
C HIS A 191 -14.40 -15.11 -2.29
N PRO A 192 -14.46 -15.04 -3.62
CA PRO A 192 -15.26 -14.05 -4.33
C PRO A 192 -16.72 -14.12 -3.87
N ASN A 193 -17.34 -12.95 -3.67
CA ASN A 193 -18.75 -12.82 -3.25
C ASN A 193 -19.10 -13.36 -1.85
N ASP A 194 -18.11 -13.59 -0.98
CA ASP A 194 -18.37 -13.97 0.40
C ASP A 194 -18.79 -12.75 1.22
N ASP A 195 -20.07 -12.44 1.20
CA ASP A 195 -20.67 -11.34 1.93
C ASP A 195 -20.83 -11.61 3.45
N SER A 196 -20.65 -12.85 3.88
CA SER A 196 -20.80 -13.25 5.28
C SER A 196 -19.79 -12.54 6.19
N LEU A 197 -18.61 -12.24 5.66
CA LEU A 197 -17.51 -11.59 6.39
C LEU A 197 -17.74 -10.09 6.64
N LYS A 198 -18.62 -9.43 5.87
CA LYS A 198 -18.96 -8.00 6.08
C LYS A 198 -19.47 -7.72 7.48
N VAL A 199 -20.20 -8.68 8.10
CA VAL A 199 -20.80 -8.55 9.44
C VAL A 199 -19.72 -8.54 10.53
N HIS A 200 -18.63 -9.27 10.34
CA HIS A 200 -17.55 -9.40 11.34
C HIS A 200 -16.64 -8.16 11.36
N ILE A 201 -16.48 -7.48 10.23
CA ILE A 201 -15.55 -6.37 10.03
C ILE A 201 -16.17 -5.02 10.44
N SER A 202 -17.50 -4.92 10.48
CA SER A 202 -18.23 -3.66 10.74
C SER A 202 -18.05 -3.07 12.16
N LYS A 203 -17.45 -3.81 13.08
CA LYS A 203 -17.33 -3.42 14.50
C LYS A 203 -16.00 -2.78 14.90
N ASP A 204 -14.98 -2.84 14.06
CA ASP A 204 -13.65 -2.34 14.38
C ASP A 204 -13.36 -0.94 13.82
N LYS A 205 -13.69 0.09 14.61
CA LYS A 205 -13.13 1.43 14.40
C LYS A 205 -11.75 1.48 15.03
N SER A 206 -10.69 1.37 14.22
CA SER A 206 -9.33 1.60 14.70
C SER A 206 -9.12 3.06 15.07
N ASN A 207 -8.67 3.32 16.30
CA ASN A 207 -8.44 4.66 16.85
C ASN A 207 -7.18 5.37 16.29
N GLN A 208 -6.46 4.77 15.33
CA GLN A 208 -5.20 5.34 14.81
C GLN A 208 -5.06 5.10 13.31
N GLY A 209 -5.29 6.15 12.54
CA GLY A 209 -5.06 6.18 11.09
C GLY A 209 -6.37 6.22 10.27
N ARG A 210 -6.29 6.76 9.03
CA ARG A 210 -7.43 6.87 8.11
C ARG A 210 -7.89 5.52 7.53
N GLY A 211 -7.06 4.44 7.57
CA GLY A 211 -7.36 3.13 7.00
C GLY A 211 -7.65 2.09 8.08
N GLY A 212 -8.92 1.89 8.42
CA GLY A 212 -9.37 0.78 9.28
C GLY A 212 -9.37 -0.57 8.55
N MET A 213 -9.65 -1.67 9.27
CA MET A 213 -9.78 -2.99 8.67
C MET A 213 -10.90 -3.03 7.62
N GLN A 214 -11.95 -2.27 7.83
CA GLN A 214 -13.08 -2.15 6.89
C GLN A 214 -12.63 -1.61 5.52
N SER A 215 -11.77 -0.59 5.49
CA SER A 215 -11.21 -0.05 4.25
C SER A 215 -10.36 -1.11 3.54
N LYS A 216 -9.44 -1.77 4.25
CA LYS A 216 -8.59 -2.83 3.69
C LYS A 216 -9.40 -3.97 3.09
N PHE A 217 -10.42 -4.44 3.81
CA PHE A 217 -11.31 -5.49 3.32
C PHE A 217 -12.04 -5.05 2.04
N HIS A 218 -12.62 -3.84 2.05
CA HIS A 218 -13.34 -3.32 0.90
C HIS A 218 -12.42 -3.23 -0.34
N ILE A 219 -11.23 -2.67 -0.18
CA ILE A 219 -10.26 -2.54 -1.27
C ILE A 219 -9.76 -3.91 -1.75
N ALA A 220 -9.49 -4.82 -0.82
CA ALA A 220 -9.05 -6.17 -1.18
C ALA A 220 -10.12 -6.94 -1.96
N MET A 221 -11.39 -6.87 -1.54
CA MET A 221 -12.52 -7.46 -2.26
C MET A 221 -12.70 -6.85 -3.65
N LEU A 222 -12.65 -5.51 -3.74
CA LEU A 222 -12.77 -4.79 -5.01
C LEU A 222 -11.63 -5.15 -5.97
N SER A 223 -10.39 -5.20 -5.48
CA SER A 223 -9.23 -5.58 -6.29
C SER A 223 -9.35 -7.03 -6.78
N ALA A 224 -9.74 -7.96 -5.90
CA ALA A 224 -9.95 -9.35 -6.25
C ALA A 224 -11.09 -9.52 -7.29
N SER A 225 -12.18 -8.76 -7.18
CA SER A 225 -13.26 -8.75 -8.17
C SER A 225 -12.83 -8.18 -9.53
N ASN A 226 -11.76 -7.40 -9.58
CA ASN A 226 -11.13 -6.90 -10.81
C ASN A 226 -9.98 -7.79 -11.31
N GLY A 227 -9.86 -9.02 -10.82
CA GLY A 227 -8.85 -9.98 -11.27
C GLY A 227 -7.47 -9.82 -10.65
N ILE A 228 -7.32 -9.00 -9.60
CA ILE A 228 -6.06 -8.75 -8.89
C ILE A 228 -6.05 -9.57 -7.60
N GLU A 229 -5.24 -10.62 -7.55
CA GLU A 229 -5.09 -11.43 -6.33
C GLU A 229 -4.52 -10.56 -5.20
N THR A 230 -5.27 -10.47 -4.09
CA THR A 230 -4.95 -9.50 -3.04
C THR A 230 -4.66 -10.19 -1.72
N TYR A 231 -3.70 -9.65 -0.97
CA TYR A 231 -3.30 -10.14 0.35
C TYR A 231 -3.32 -9.01 1.37
N ILE A 232 -3.77 -9.32 2.59
CA ILE A 232 -3.59 -8.47 3.78
C ILE A 232 -2.71 -9.24 4.75
N ALA A 233 -1.56 -8.67 5.14
CA ALA A 233 -0.60 -9.35 6.00
C ALA A 233 0.13 -8.37 6.92
N ASN A 234 0.80 -8.92 7.94
CA ASN A 234 1.59 -8.14 8.90
C ASN A 234 2.95 -7.77 8.30
N GLY A 235 3.14 -6.48 7.99
CA GLY A 235 4.37 -5.96 7.42
C GLY A 235 5.58 -5.97 8.36
N LYS A 236 5.38 -6.32 9.63
CA LYS A 236 6.47 -6.46 10.61
C LYS A 236 7.06 -7.87 10.64
N HIS A 237 6.41 -8.85 10.01
CA HIS A 237 6.99 -10.18 9.85
C HIS A 237 8.13 -10.14 8.84
N GLU A 238 9.20 -10.82 9.18
CA GLU A 238 10.36 -10.96 8.31
C GLU A 238 9.99 -11.71 7.03
N ASN A 239 10.44 -11.23 5.88
CA ASN A 239 10.22 -11.85 4.56
C ASN A 239 8.75 -12.01 4.13
N VAL A 240 7.80 -11.29 4.76
CA VAL A 240 6.36 -11.46 4.50
C VAL A 240 5.98 -11.38 3.02
N ILE A 241 6.57 -10.45 2.25
CA ILE A 241 6.30 -10.29 0.81
C ILE A 241 6.80 -11.52 0.04
N LEU A 242 8.04 -11.95 0.31
CA LEU A 242 8.66 -13.10 -0.36
C LEU A 242 7.96 -14.41 -0.01
N ASP A 243 7.51 -14.55 1.22
CA ASP A 243 6.79 -15.72 1.70
C ASP A 243 5.42 -15.84 1.04
N ILE A 244 4.65 -14.73 0.93
CA ILE A 244 3.41 -14.67 0.15
C ILE A 244 3.69 -15.05 -1.31
N MET A 245 4.72 -14.48 -1.93
CA MET A 245 5.07 -14.74 -3.32
C MET A 245 5.59 -16.16 -3.57
N SER A 246 6.04 -16.86 -2.54
CA SER A 246 6.39 -18.29 -2.60
C SER A 246 5.21 -19.24 -2.37
N GLY A 247 4.02 -18.70 -2.11
CA GLY A 247 2.79 -19.47 -1.88
C GLY A 247 2.60 -19.96 -0.45
N LYS A 248 3.32 -19.40 0.54
CA LYS A 248 3.06 -19.71 1.95
C LYS A 248 1.74 -19.09 2.40
N ASP A 249 1.03 -19.80 3.27
CA ASP A 249 -0.21 -19.34 3.91
C ASP A 249 0.09 -18.28 4.97
N ILE A 250 0.23 -17.03 4.54
CA ILE A 250 0.51 -15.88 5.41
C ILE A 250 -0.54 -14.81 5.17
N GLY A 251 -1.11 -14.32 6.25
CA GLY A 251 -2.13 -13.29 6.19
C GLY A 251 -3.49 -13.81 5.73
N THR A 252 -4.25 -12.92 5.10
CA THR A 252 -5.53 -13.22 4.44
C THR A 252 -5.38 -13.04 2.94
N ARG A 253 -5.67 -14.10 2.19
CA ARG A 253 -5.65 -14.12 0.73
C ARG A 253 -7.07 -13.96 0.20
N PHE A 254 -7.27 -13.00 -0.71
CA PHE A 254 -8.50 -12.78 -1.45
C PHE A 254 -8.37 -13.38 -2.84
N LEU A 255 -9.16 -14.40 -3.11
CA LEU A 255 -9.13 -15.11 -4.38
C LEU A 255 -9.82 -14.30 -5.47
N VAL A 256 -9.28 -14.36 -6.67
CA VAL A 256 -9.91 -13.82 -7.87
C VAL A 256 -10.99 -14.76 -8.37
N ASN A 257 -12.00 -14.21 -9.04
CA ASN A 257 -13.00 -15.03 -9.72
C ASN A 257 -12.37 -15.65 -10.97
N GLU A 258 -12.34 -16.98 -11.07
CA GLU A 258 -11.72 -17.72 -12.19
C GLU A 258 -12.36 -17.39 -13.54
N GLU A 259 -13.63 -16.98 -13.57
CA GLU A 259 -14.33 -16.59 -14.80
C GLU A 259 -13.74 -15.33 -15.47
N ILE A 260 -13.00 -14.50 -14.73
CA ILE A 260 -12.40 -13.25 -15.25
C ILE A 260 -11.06 -13.50 -15.97
N LYS A 261 -10.37 -14.61 -15.68
CA LYS A 261 -9.08 -14.95 -16.30
C LYS A 261 -9.19 -15.45 -17.75
N THR A 262 -10.38 -15.73 -18.24
CA THR A 262 -10.64 -16.33 -19.57
C THR A 262 -11.23 -15.36 -20.59
N SER A 263 -11.41 -14.09 -20.26
CA SER A 263 -11.83 -13.02 -21.18
C SER A 263 -10.67 -12.07 -21.45
#